data_a566d68253fc0ced36bbf39f80e3be09
#
_entry.id   a566d68253fc0ced36bbf39f80e3be09
#
_cell.length_a   1.000
_cell.length_b   1.000
_cell.length_c   1.000
_cell.angle_alpha   90.00
_cell.angle_beta   90.00
_cell.angle_gamma   90.00
#
_symmetry.space_group_name_H-M   'P 1'
#
loop_
_entity.id
_entity.type
_entity.pdbx_description
1 polymer ?
#
loop_
_entity_poly.entity_id
_entity_poly.type
_entity_poly.pdbx_seq_one_letter_code
_entity_poly.pdbx_strand_id
1 'polypeptide(L)'
;MKQKRSGMNKISPVGLATTALVANQVSVLATYNEKLCRPYCVNGSVQPQASITYSYEQPILNGTTVFVPIVATISIISPVVGNRNMMRAQPLIYTERWVAAFQGQTALPTAVTIASVGRTQKANDVVCGKARGLSIFDSLTVALTTA
;
A
#
# COMPACT_ATOMS: atom_id res chain seq x y z
N MET A 1 4.97 -18.90 -0.42
CA MET A 1 5.10 -18.40 -0.29
C MET A 1 5.44 -18.01 0.08
N LYS A 2 5.43 -17.52 0.28
CA LYS A 2 5.59 -16.75 0.59
C LYS A 2 6.11 -16.28 0.77
N GLN A 3 6.12 -15.62 1.11
CA GLN A 3 6.41 -14.79 1.21
C GLN A 3 7.04 -14.44 1.62
N LYS A 4 7.35 -14.08 1.81
CA LYS A 4 7.75 -13.40 2.13
C LYS A 4 8.03 -12.97 2.63
N ARG A 5 7.79 -12.58 2.83
CA ARG A 5 7.72 -11.81 3.21
C ARG A 5 7.66 -11.61 3.40
N SER A 6 7.73 -11.60 3.48
CA SER A 6 7.39 -11.30 3.29
C SER A 6 6.93 -11.19 3.01
N GLY A 7 6.62 -11.21 3.04
CA GLY A 7 6.16 -11.05 2.44
C GLY A 7 5.40 -11.18 2.07
N MET A 8 5.13 -11.21 1.89
CA MET A 8 4.44 -11.33 1.51
C MET A 8 3.78 -11.71 1.88
N ASN A 9 3.61 -11.86 2.18
CA ASN A 9 2.69 -12.06 2.33
C ASN A 9 1.88 -11.60 2.72
N LYS A 10 1.83 -11.27 2.87
CA LYS A 10 1.01 -10.77 3.07
C LYS A 10 0.22 -10.07 2.43
N ILE A 11 -0.06 -9.94 1.93
CA ILE A 11 -0.79 -9.34 1.42
C ILE A 11 -1.68 -9.54 1.03
N SER A 12 -1.56 -9.75 0.93
CA SER A 12 -2.22 -9.83 0.63
C SER A 12 -3.53 -9.89 0.53
N PRO A 13 -4.13 -10.00 1.05
CA PRO A 13 -5.47 -10.07 1.11
C PRO A 13 -6.11 -9.05 0.39
N VAL A 14 -5.41 -8.08 0.22
CA VAL A 14 -5.92 -7.02 -0.37
C VAL A 14 -6.41 -7.25 -1.66
N GLY A 15 -5.80 -8.04 -2.40
CA GLY A 15 -6.17 -8.23 -3.73
C GLY A 15 -7.44 -8.93 -3.91
N LEU A 16 -7.99 -9.34 -2.82
CA LEU A 16 -9.14 -10.01 -2.93
C LEU A 16 -10.20 -9.22 -2.94
N ALA A 17 -10.09 -8.34 -3.49
CA ALA A 17 -11.03 -7.56 -3.60
C ALA A 17 -12.26 -8.03 -3.73
N THR A 18 -12.96 -7.42 -3.37
CA THR A 18 -14.23 -7.52 -3.36
C THR A 18 -14.90 -7.57 -4.64
N THR A 19 -16.10 -7.85 -4.65
CA THR A 19 -16.94 -7.79 -5.80
C THR A 19 -17.02 -6.40 -6.30
N ALA A 20 -16.87 -6.24 -7.57
CA ALA A 20 -16.96 -4.93 -8.16
C ALA A 20 -18.38 -4.42 -8.09
N LEU A 21 -18.54 -3.18 -7.64
CA LEU A 21 -19.82 -2.55 -7.58
C LEU A 21 -20.25 -2.14 -8.98
N VAL A 22 -19.32 -1.79 -9.84
CA VAL A 22 -19.55 -1.57 -11.24
C VAL A 22 -18.56 -2.45 -11.95
N ALA A 23 -18.86 -2.83 -13.16
CA ALA A 23 -18.12 -3.86 -13.86
C ALA A 23 -16.63 -3.63 -13.92
N ASN A 24 -16.19 -2.42 -13.95
CA ASN A 24 -14.78 -2.12 -14.12
C ASN A 24 -14.18 -1.39 -12.93
N GLN A 25 -14.77 -1.55 -11.76
CA GLN A 25 -14.28 -0.83 -10.60
C GLN A 25 -14.41 -1.68 -9.35
N VAL A 26 -13.39 -1.74 -8.54
CA VAL A 26 -13.42 -2.42 -7.26
C VAL A 26 -12.93 -1.50 -6.17
N SER A 27 -13.45 -1.71 -4.96
CA SER A 27 -12.99 -1.01 -3.77
C SER A 27 -12.15 -1.98 -2.96
N VAL A 28 -10.99 -1.54 -2.55
CA VAL A 28 -10.03 -2.38 -1.86
C VAL A 28 -9.53 -1.67 -0.63
N LEU A 29 -9.41 -2.39 0.48
CA LEU A 29 -8.72 -1.86 1.65
C LEU A 29 -7.34 -2.49 1.67
N ALA A 30 -6.34 -1.72 1.29
CA ALA A 30 -4.97 -2.18 1.27
C ALA A 30 -4.35 -1.99 2.65
N THR A 31 -3.71 -3.02 3.16
CA THR A 31 -3.08 -2.96 4.46
C THR A 31 -1.60 -3.30 4.29
N TYR A 32 -0.75 -2.42 4.77
CA TYR A 32 0.68 -2.61 4.68
C TYR A 32 1.27 -2.58 6.08
N ASN A 33 2.07 -3.58 6.42
CA ASN A 33 2.71 -3.66 7.72
C ASN A 33 4.20 -3.58 7.48
N GLU A 34 4.79 -2.47 7.88
CA GLU A 34 6.20 -2.24 7.61
C GLU A 34 7.00 -2.30 8.90
N LYS A 35 8.15 -2.94 8.83
CA LYS A 35 9.06 -3.04 9.94
C LYS A 35 10.05 -1.92 9.80
N LEU A 36 10.19 -1.14 10.83
CA LEU A 36 11.09 0.01 10.78
C LEU A 36 12.50 -0.41 11.15
N CYS A 37 13.48 0.08 10.40
CA CYS A 37 14.86 -0.27 10.63
C CYS A 37 15.37 0.27 11.94
N ARG A 38 14.84 1.38 12.39
CA ARG A 38 15.13 1.92 13.70
C ARG A 38 13.86 2.48 14.26
N PRO A 39 13.75 2.51 15.59
CA PRO A 39 12.53 3.02 16.18
C PRO A 39 12.31 4.48 15.83
N TYR A 40 11.06 4.82 15.56
CA TYR A 40 10.68 6.19 15.28
C TYR A 40 9.82 6.70 16.42
N CYS A 41 9.99 7.96 16.73
CA CYS A 41 9.23 8.57 17.80
C CYS A 41 7.76 8.69 17.43
N VAL A 42 6.90 8.45 18.40
CA VAL A 42 5.46 8.55 18.19
C VAL A 42 4.78 9.43 19.23
N ASN A 43 5.56 10.19 20.00
CA ASN A 43 5.00 11.05 21.01
C ASN A 43 4.90 12.45 20.51
N GLY A 44 3.92 13.15 20.99
CA GLY A 44 3.76 14.57 20.72
C GLY A 44 3.65 14.82 19.23
N SER A 45 4.45 15.72 18.75
CA SER A 45 4.39 16.10 17.36
C SER A 45 5.34 15.31 16.49
N VAL A 46 6.11 14.40 17.06
CA VAL A 46 7.09 13.66 16.27
C VAL A 46 6.56 12.28 15.99
N GLN A 47 6.07 12.05 14.82
CA GLN A 47 5.53 10.77 14.42
C GLN A 47 5.98 10.45 13.01
N PRO A 48 6.13 9.17 12.69
CA PRO A 48 6.48 8.80 11.32
C PRO A 48 5.35 9.18 10.37
N GLN A 49 5.73 9.60 9.19
CA GLN A 49 4.78 9.96 8.14
C GLN A 49 4.99 9.04 6.97
N ALA A 50 3.92 8.47 6.48
CA ALA A 50 3.98 7.56 5.34
C ALA A 50 3.36 8.22 4.11
N SER A 51 3.99 8.04 2.98
CA SER A 51 3.39 8.40 1.71
C SER A 51 3.46 7.18 0.81
N ILE A 52 2.47 7.00 -0.04
CA ILE A 52 2.38 5.84 -0.90
C ILE A 52 2.06 6.28 -2.30
N THR A 53 2.81 5.76 -3.25
CA THR A 53 2.49 5.94 -4.65
C THR A 53 2.20 4.58 -5.25
N TYR A 54 1.29 4.54 -6.19
CA TYR A 54 0.85 3.29 -6.80
C TYR A 54 1.19 3.28 -8.28
N SER A 55 1.56 2.11 -8.75
CA SER A 55 1.70 1.87 -10.18
C SER A 55 1.15 0.48 -10.46
N TYR A 56 1.01 0.14 -11.71
CA TYR A 56 0.54 -1.19 -12.08
C TYR A 56 1.41 -1.75 -13.18
N GLU A 57 1.45 -3.07 -13.23
CA GLU A 57 2.18 -3.77 -14.27
C GLU A 57 1.19 -4.32 -15.29
N GLN A 58 1.69 -4.91 -16.34
CA GLN A 58 0.87 -5.36 -17.45
C GLN A 58 -0.29 -6.21 -16.98
N PRO A 59 -1.53 -5.80 -17.21
CA PRO A 59 -2.68 -6.62 -16.86
C PRO A 59 -2.72 -7.92 -17.66
N ILE A 60 -3.31 -8.92 -17.06
CA ILE A 60 -3.41 -10.26 -17.68
C ILE A 60 -4.88 -10.66 -17.76
N LEU A 61 -5.31 -11.08 -18.92
CA LEU A 61 -6.65 -11.62 -19.10
C LEU A 61 -6.56 -13.13 -19.13
N ASN A 62 -7.26 -13.76 -18.19
CA ASN A 62 -7.31 -15.20 -18.13
C ASN A 62 -8.79 -15.58 -18.06
N GLY A 63 -9.31 -16.17 -19.11
CA GLY A 63 -10.74 -16.42 -19.22
C GLY A 63 -11.49 -15.12 -19.30
N THR A 64 -12.34 -14.86 -18.34
CA THR A 64 -13.07 -13.61 -18.26
C THR A 64 -12.64 -12.75 -17.07
N THR A 65 -11.48 -13.05 -16.51
CA THR A 65 -10.96 -12.27 -15.39
C THR A 65 -9.70 -11.53 -15.82
N VAL A 66 -9.68 -10.23 -15.54
CA VAL A 66 -8.48 -9.43 -15.74
C VAL A 66 -7.80 -9.28 -14.38
N PHE A 67 -6.52 -9.64 -14.33
CA PHE A 67 -5.70 -9.48 -13.14
C PHE A 67 -4.76 -8.31 -13.37
N VAL A 68 -4.76 -7.38 -12.44
CA VAL A 68 -3.89 -6.20 -12.52
C VAL A 68 -2.90 -6.25 -11.37
N PRO A 69 -1.63 -6.51 -11.64
CA PRO A 69 -0.62 -6.45 -10.59
C PRO A 69 -0.41 -5.00 -10.18
N ILE A 70 -0.48 -4.74 -8.91
CA ILE A 70 -0.34 -3.39 -8.38
C ILE A 70 0.89 -3.34 -7.50
N VAL A 71 1.64 -2.26 -7.65
CA VAL A 71 2.85 -2.04 -6.88
C VAL A 71 2.66 -0.80 -6.05
N ALA A 72 2.76 -0.95 -4.75
CA ALA A 72 2.71 0.18 -3.83
C ALA A 72 4.14 0.48 -3.39
N THR A 73 4.57 1.71 -3.57
CA THR A 73 5.87 2.16 -3.08
C THR A 73 5.61 3.04 -1.87
N ILE A 74 6.06 2.59 -0.72
CA ILE A 74 5.77 3.22 0.55
C ILE A 74 7.03 3.90 1.06
N SER A 75 6.94 5.18 1.35
CA SER A 75 8.05 5.94 1.88
C SER A 75 7.68 6.40 3.28
N ILE A 76 8.49 6.07 4.26
CA ILE A 76 8.23 6.41 5.65
C ILE A 76 9.34 7.34 6.12
N ILE A 77 8.95 8.50 6.61
CA ILE A 77 9.89 9.50 7.10
C ILE A 77 9.51 9.85 8.53
N SER A 78 10.51 9.91 9.40
CA SER A 78 10.29 10.41 10.74
C SER A 78 10.71 11.88 10.78
N PRO A 79 9.82 12.78 11.12
CA PRO A 79 10.21 14.17 11.23
C PRO A 79 11.27 14.33 12.31
N VAL A 80 12.21 15.20 12.09
CA VAL A 80 13.25 15.47 13.04
C VAL A 80 12.94 16.77 13.72
N VAL A 81 12.94 16.78 15.06
CA VAL A 81 12.58 17.94 15.79
C VAL A 81 13.65 18.32 16.76
N GLY A 82 13.93 19.59 16.83
CA GLY A 82 14.64 20.15 17.94
C GLY A 82 16.12 19.99 18.02
N ASN A 83 16.76 19.39 17.09
CA ASN A 83 18.18 19.25 17.17
C ASN A 83 18.78 19.60 15.85
N ARG A 84 19.60 20.63 15.86
CA ARG A 84 20.15 21.11 14.63
C ARG A 84 21.03 20.14 13.93
N ASN A 85 21.46 19.10 14.59
CA ASN A 85 22.29 18.14 13.93
C ASN A 85 21.49 17.05 13.25
N MET A 86 20.21 17.11 13.40
CA MET A 86 19.42 16.07 12.92
C MET A 86 18.67 16.37 11.78
N MET A 87 19.18 16.96 10.89
CA MET A 87 18.44 17.48 9.91
C MET A 87 17.94 16.60 8.89
N ARG A 88 18.49 15.47 8.69
CA ARG A 88 18.12 14.71 7.59
C ARG A 88 17.44 13.50 7.96
N ALA A 89 16.18 13.44 7.89
CA ALA A 89 15.40 12.24 8.01
C ALA A 89 15.49 11.51 6.71
N GLN A 90 16.11 10.35 6.71
CA GLN A 90 16.20 9.53 5.51
C GLN A 90 14.94 8.70 5.39
N PRO A 91 14.27 8.72 4.27
CA PRO A 91 13.08 7.90 4.11
C PRO A 91 13.44 6.43 4.06
N LEU A 92 12.60 5.60 4.65
CA LEU A 92 12.67 4.17 4.50
C LEU A 92 11.66 3.82 3.42
N ILE A 93 12.10 3.12 2.40
CA ILE A 93 11.25 2.84 1.25
C ILE A 93 11.01 1.35 1.14
N TYR A 94 9.74 0.99 1.06
CA TYR A 94 9.31 -0.40 0.93
C TYR A 94 8.45 -0.52 -0.32
N THR A 95 8.47 -1.68 -0.93
CA THR A 95 7.64 -1.96 -2.09
C THR A 95 6.78 -3.18 -1.76
N GLU A 96 5.49 -3.03 -1.94
CA GLU A 96 4.55 -4.13 -1.72
C GLU A 96 3.77 -4.37 -2.99
N ARG A 97 3.48 -5.63 -3.28
CA ARG A 97 2.76 -5.99 -4.50
C ARG A 97 1.52 -6.77 -4.15
N TRP A 98 0.46 -6.51 -4.87
CA TRP A 98 -0.77 -7.26 -4.73
C TRP A 98 -1.51 -7.22 -6.08
N VAL A 99 -2.60 -7.95 -6.19
CA VAL A 99 -3.30 -8.10 -7.46
C VAL A 99 -4.76 -7.74 -7.27
N ALA A 100 -5.28 -6.93 -8.17
CA ALA A 100 -6.70 -6.66 -8.24
C ALA A 100 -7.29 -7.51 -9.34
N ALA A 101 -8.44 -8.11 -9.09
CA ALA A 101 -9.10 -9.00 -10.04
C ALA A 101 -10.45 -8.44 -10.44
N PHE A 102 -10.72 -8.45 -11.73
CA PHE A 102 -11.96 -7.93 -12.29
C PHE A 102 -12.60 -9.02 -13.15
N GLN A 103 -13.77 -9.46 -12.76
CA GLN A 103 -14.46 -10.50 -13.50
C GLN A 103 -15.35 -9.90 -14.56
N GLY A 104 -15.81 -10.75 -15.50
CA GLY A 104 -16.73 -10.31 -16.54
C GLY A 104 -16.07 -9.47 -17.63
N GLN A 105 -14.78 -9.70 -17.86
CA GLN A 105 -14.04 -8.93 -18.83
C GLN A 105 -13.87 -9.73 -20.11
N THR A 106 -13.88 -9.06 -21.25
CA THR A 106 -13.69 -9.73 -22.53
C THR A 106 -12.41 -9.28 -23.22
N ALA A 107 -11.73 -8.29 -22.68
CA ALA A 107 -10.50 -7.78 -23.27
C ALA A 107 -9.66 -7.12 -22.21
N LEU A 108 -8.39 -6.90 -22.53
CA LEU A 108 -7.51 -6.18 -21.63
C LEU A 108 -7.91 -4.71 -21.57
N PRO A 109 -7.73 -4.06 -20.42
CA PRO A 109 -8.04 -2.64 -20.33
C PRO A 109 -7.02 -1.80 -21.07
N THR A 110 -7.41 -0.59 -21.42
CA THR A 110 -6.50 0.36 -22.04
C THR A 110 -5.78 1.18 -20.97
N ALA A 111 -6.32 1.28 -19.78
CA ALA A 111 -5.69 2.00 -18.67
C ALA A 111 -6.24 1.50 -17.35
N VAL A 112 -5.48 1.72 -16.30
CA VAL A 112 -5.90 1.39 -14.93
C VAL A 112 -5.71 2.63 -14.09
N THR A 113 -6.71 2.96 -13.28
CA THR A 113 -6.64 4.09 -12.37
C THR A 113 -6.68 3.59 -10.95
N ILE A 114 -5.79 4.07 -10.11
CA ILE A 114 -5.74 3.69 -8.71
C ILE A 114 -5.84 4.98 -7.90
N ALA A 115 -6.89 5.10 -7.11
CA ALA A 115 -7.12 6.30 -6.32
C ALA A 115 -7.29 5.97 -4.85
N SER A 116 -6.62 6.72 -3.99
CA SER A 116 -6.79 6.58 -2.55
C SER A 116 -7.92 7.50 -2.13
N VAL A 117 -8.88 6.96 -1.40
CA VAL A 117 -10.00 7.74 -0.89
C VAL A 117 -9.92 7.93 0.63
N GLY A 118 -8.95 7.37 1.27
CA GLY A 118 -8.74 7.59 2.70
C GLY A 118 -7.61 6.74 3.21
N ARG A 119 -6.75 7.32 4.02
CA ARG A 119 -5.58 6.61 4.53
C ARG A 119 -5.41 6.90 6.00
N THR A 120 -5.15 5.85 6.77
CA THR A 120 -4.82 5.97 8.18
C THR A 120 -3.58 5.14 8.47
N GLN A 121 -2.94 5.42 9.58
CA GLN A 121 -1.78 4.63 9.97
C GLN A 121 -1.78 4.41 11.48
N LYS A 122 -1.10 3.37 11.92
CA LYS A 122 -1.00 3.04 13.32
C LYS A 122 0.41 2.54 13.60
N ALA A 123 1.01 3.08 14.65
CA ALA A 123 2.33 2.62 15.09
C ALA A 123 2.20 1.29 15.81
N ASN A 124 3.15 0.40 15.57
CA ASN A 124 3.15 -0.93 16.17
C ASN A 124 4.37 -1.12 17.05
N ASP A 125 4.23 -1.98 18.06
CA ASP A 125 5.32 -2.35 18.94
C ASP A 125 5.97 -1.12 19.54
N VAL A 126 5.16 -0.28 20.17
CA VAL A 126 5.64 0.97 20.73
C VAL A 126 6.24 0.72 22.11
N VAL A 127 7.48 1.15 22.28
CA VAL A 127 8.17 1.05 23.55
C VAL A 127 8.79 2.39 23.86
N CYS A 128 8.46 2.95 25.01
CA CYS A 128 8.98 4.25 25.43
C CYS A 128 8.82 5.34 24.36
N GLY A 129 7.66 5.38 23.76
CA GLY A 129 7.36 6.38 22.76
C GLY A 129 8.04 6.18 21.42
N LYS A 130 8.57 4.99 21.18
CA LYS A 130 9.21 4.68 19.90
C LYS A 130 8.57 3.47 19.26
N ALA A 131 8.20 3.59 18.01
CA ALA A 131 7.55 2.53 17.27
C ALA A 131 8.58 1.74 16.47
N ARG A 132 8.41 0.43 16.44
CA ARG A 132 9.27 -0.45 15.65
C ARG A 132 8.59 -0.92 14.39
N GLY A 133 7.35 -0.60 14.21
CA GLY A 133 6.59 -0.95 13.03
C GLY A 133 5.51 0.05 12.76
N LEU A 134 4.98 0.00 11.57
CA LEU A 134 3.91 0.90 11.14
C LEU A 134 2.94 0.10 10.30
N SER A 135 1.67 0.18 10.61
CA SER A 135 0.61 -0.39 9.79
C SER A 135 -0.09 0.75 9.09
N ILE A 136 -0.29 0.62 7.81
CA ILE A 136 -0.92 1.63 6.99
C ILE A 136 -2.16 1.01 6.36
N PHE A 137 -3.28 1.71 6.46
CA PHE A 137 -4.55 1.25 5.90
C PHE A 137 -4.97 2.26 4.86
N ASP A 138 -5.08 1.82 3.63
CA ASP A 138 -5.37 2.72 2.51
C ASP A 138 -6.60 2.21 1.77
N SER A 139 -7.66 2.99 1.77
CA SER A 139 -8.87 2.64 1.05
C SER A 139 -8.72 3.10 -0.38
N LEU A 140 -8.79 2.18 -1.31
CA LEU A 140 -8.51 2.45 -2.69
C LEU A 140 -9.68 2.11 -3.58
N THR A 141 -9.77 2.82 -4.67
CA THR A 141 -10.65 2.45 -5.77
C THR A 141 -9.75 2.14 -6.95
N VAL A 142 -9.89 0.97 -7.52
CA VAL A 142 -9.14 0.57 -8.71
C VAL A 142 -10.14 0.42 -9.85
N ALA A 143 -9.90 1.12 -10.92
CA ALA A 143 -10.84 1.15 -12.05
C ALA A 143 -10.12 0.85 -13.35
N LEU A 144 -10.80 0.09 -14.21
CA LEU A 144 -10.29 -0.20 -15.53
C LEU A 144 -10.96 0.71 -16.53
N THR A 145 -10.17 1.21 -17.48
CA THR A 145 -10.70 1.90 -18.64
C THR A 145 -10.64 0.93 -19.80
N THR A 146 -11.74 0.73 -20.47
CA THR A 146 -11.80 -0.19 -21.60
C THR A 146 -12.08 0.58 -22.87
N ALA A 147 -11.73 -0.03 -23.97
CA ALA A 147 -11.93 0.63 -25.27
C ALA A 147 -13.39 0.73 -25.65
#